data_3ef78f12d2f602c0dc72676d1f4fbbef
#
_entry.id   3ef78f12d2f602c0dc72676d1f4fbbef
#
_cell.length_a   1.000
_cell.length_b   1.000
_cell.length_c   1.000
_cell.angle_alpha   90.00
_cell.angle_beta   90.00
_cell.angle_gamma   90.00
#
_symmetry.space_group_name_H-M   'P 1'
#
loop_
_entity.id
_entity.type
_entity.pdbx_description
1 polymer ?
#
loop_
_entity_poly.entity_id
_entity_poly.type
_entity_poly.pdbx_seq_one_letter_code
_entity_poly.pdbx_strand_id
1 'polypeptide(L)'
;MTTRERADRLLVARGLFESRARAQAAIAAGRVTADGAPVRKASDAISSAAAIEAAPEHPYVSRGGVKLAAALDHFQLDVAGRVCLDVGASTGGFTQVLVARGARRVYAIDVGSGQLHASLRGRPEIAAMEKTDTQTRCRAISRAARFCHRRCQLHFA
;
A
#
# COMPACT_ATOMS: atom_id res chain seq x y z
N MET A 1 -8.59 -19.61 32.54
CA MET A 1 -9.35 -20.23 31.42
C MET A 1 -9.00 -19.49 30.13
N THR A 2 -8.34 -20.14 29.20
CA THR A 2 -8.03 -19.55 27.89
C THR A 2 -9.29 -19.55 27.03
N THR A 3 -9.79 -18.37 26.71
CA THR A 3 -10.91 -18.18 25.80
C THR A 3 -10.47 -18.47 24.36
N ARG A 4 -11.35 -19.07 23.56
CA ARG A 4 -11.12 -19.24 22.12
C ARG A 4 -11.86 -18.16 21.36
N GLU A 5 -11.17 -17.53 20.41
CA GLU A 5 -11.69 -16.43 19.62
C GLU A 5 -11.51 -16.71 18.13
N ARG A 6 -12.34 -16.08 17.31
CA ARG A 6 -12.15 -16.14 15.85
C ARG A 6 -10.80 -15.55 15.48
N ALA A 7 -10.07 -16.24 14.60
CA ALA A 7 -8.75 -15.85 14.16
C ALA A 7 -8.71 -14.41 13.61
N ASP A 8 -9.63 -14.05 12.71
CA ASP A 8 -9.67 -12.71 12.11
C ASP A 8 -9.88 -11.58 13.14
N ARG A 9 -10.63 -11.85 14.22
CA ARG A 9 -10.82 -10.87 15.30
C ARG A 9 -9.59 -10.78 16.21
N LEU A 10 -9.06 -11.92 16.62
CA LEU A 10 -7.91 -11.97 17.50
C LEU A 10 -6.69 -11.29 16.89
N LEU A 11 -6.44 -11.51 15.58
CA LEU A 11 -5.34 -10.88 14.85
C LEU A 11 -5.42 -9.34 14.88
N VAL A 12 -6.62 -8.78 14.74
CA VAL A 12 -6.83 -7.33 14.84
C VAL A 12 -6.74 -6.85 16.28
N ALA A 13 -7.35 -7.56 17.23
CA ALA A 13 -7.29 -7.22 18.63
C ALA A 13 -5.86 -7.18 19.20
N ARG A 14 -4.95 -8.04 18.67
CA ARG A 14 -3.53 -8.04 19.01
C ARG A 14 -2.70 -7.01 18.21
N GLY A 15 -3.31 -6.20 17.35
CA GLY A 15 -2.62 -5.18 16.55
C GLY A 15 -1.74 -5.75 15.43
N LEU A 16 -1.87 -7.05 15.10
CA LEU A 16 -1.09 -7.68 14.03
C LEU A 16 -1.56 -7.23 12.62
N PHE A 17 -2.81 -6.81 12.52
CA PHE A 17 -3.39 -6.25 11.30
C PHE A 17 -4.29 -5.04 11.62
N GLU A 18 -4.28 -4.06 10.74
CA GLU A 18 -5.08 -2.82 10.87
C GLU A 18 -6.60 -3.06 10.68
N SER A 19 -6.98 -4.16 10.02
CA SER A 19 -8.38 -4.47 9.76
C SER A 19 -8.62 -5.97 9.60
N ARG A 20 -9.87 -6.39 9.82
CA ARG A 20 -10.28 -7.79 9.61
C ARG A 20 -10.11 -8.24 8.16
N ALA A 21 -10.31 -7.36 7.20
CA ALA A 21 -10.12 -7.68 5.78
C ALA A 21 -8.66 -8.05 5.49
N ARG A 22 -7.69 -7.32 6.07
CA ARG A 22 -6.26 -7.63 5.94
C ARG A 22 -5.89 -8.94 6.65
N ALA A 23 -6.44 -9.17 7.85
CA ALA A 23 -6.25 -10.45 8.56
C ALA A 23 -6.79 -11.63 7.75
N GLN A 24 -7.98 -11.50 7.17
CA GLN A 24 -8.59 -12.53 6.34
C GLN A 24 -7.78 -12.82 5.07
N ALA A 25 -7.26 -11.79 4.40
CA ALA A 25 -6.40 -11.94 3.24
C ALA A 25 -5.10 -12.68 3.60
N ALA A 26 -4.47 -12.34 4.72
CA ALA A 26 -3.26 -13.02 5.20
C ALA A 26 -3.52 -14.50 5.55
N ILE A 27 -4.67 -14.81 6.17
CA ILE A 27 -5.08 -16.18 6.47
C ILE A 27 -5.30 -16.95 5.16
N ALA A 28 -6.04 -16.39 4.21
CA ALA A 28 -6.30 -17.01 2.91
C ALA A 28 -5.01 -17.27 2.11
N ALA A 29 -4.01 -16.40 2.27
CA ALA A 29 -2.69 -16.54 1.67
C ALA A 29 -1.77 -17.53 2.42
N GLY A 30 -2.25 -18.17 3.50
CA GLY A 30 -1.47 -19.11 4.31
C GLY A 30 -0.32 -18.46 5.10
N ARG A 31 -0.44 -17.17 5.42
CA ARG A 31 0.59 -16.36 6.09
C ARG A 31 0.39 -16.26 7.61
N VAL A 32 -0.46 -17.10 8.20
CA VAL A 32 -0.78 -17.04 9.63
C VAL A 32 -0.67 -18.43 10.23
N THR A 33 0.10 -18.54 11.31
CA THR A 33 0.15 -19.73 12.16
C THR A 33 -0.24 -19.39 13.59
N ALA A 34 -0.79 -20.35 14.31
CA ALA A 34 -1.08 -20.27 15.73
C ALA A 34 -0.51 -21.52 16.42
N ASP A 35 0.37 -21.36 17.39
CA ASP A 35 1.12 -22.45 18.05
C ASP A 35 1.79 -23.39 17.03
N GLY A 36 2.37 -22.82 15.97
CA GLY A 36 3.03 -23.54 14.88
C GLY A 36 2.08 -24.20 13.87
N ALA A 37 0.78 -24.22 14.12
CA ALA A 37 -0.20 -24.79 13.19
C ALA A 37 -0.78 -23.73 12.26
N PRO A 38 -0.94 -24.00 10.93
CA PRO A 38 -1.50 -23.03 10.01
C PRO A 38 -2.98 -22.75 10.30
N VAL A 39 -3.34 -21.46 10.36
CA VAL A 39 -4.73 -21.00 10.43
C VAL A 39 -5.30 -21.00 9.01
N ARG A 40 -6.34 -21.81 8.76
CA ARG A 40 -6.88 -22.02 7.42
C ARG A 40 -8.07 -21.13 7.08
N LYS A 41 -8.88 -20.79 8.09
CA LYS A 41 -10.10 -19.98 7.92
C LYS A 41 -10.13 -18.82 8.89
N ALA A 42 -10.63 -17.70 8.45
CA ALA A 42 -10.83 -16.53 9.28
C ALA A 42 -11.75 -16.78 10.49
N SER A 43 -12.64 -17.77 10.38
CA SER A 43 -13.54 -18.20 11.43
C SER A 43 -12.96 -19.22 12.40
N ASP A 44 -11.75 -19.72 12.16
CA ASP A 44 -11.14 -20.71 13.03
C ASP A 44 -11.06 -20.15 14.46
N ALA A 45 -11.45 -20.98 15.42
CA ALA A 45 -11.36 -20.62 16.82
C ALA A 45 -9.94 -20.96 17.31
N ILE A 46 -9.16 -19.95 17.63
CA ILE A 46 -7.81 -20.10 18.18
C ILE A 46 -7.75 -19.60 19.63
N SER A 47 -6.81 -20.12 20.40
CA SER A 47 -6.66 -19.71 21.80
C SER A 47 -6.27 -18.22 21.88
N SER A 48 -6.89 -17.48 22.80
CA SER A 48 -6.47 -16.10 23.08
C SER A 48 -5.05 -15.99 23.64
N ALA A 49 -4.42 -17.09 24.03
CA ALA A 49 -3.03 -17.16 24.48
C ALA A 49 -2.08 -17.76 23.44
N ALA A 50 -2.57 -18.15 22.25
CA ALA A 50 -1.75 -18.79 21.23
C ALA A 50 -0.55 -17.91 20.81
N ALA A 51 0.59 -18.53 20.57
CA ALA A 51 1.71 -17.89 19.89
C ALA A 51 1.35 -17.72 18.40
N ILE A 52 1.20 -16.49 17.96
CA ILE A 52 0.79 -16.18 16.57
C ILE A 52 1.98 -15.65 15.80
N GLU A 53 2.26 -16.27 14.65
CA GLU A 53 3.12 -15.73 13.62
C GLU A 53 2.24 -15.31 12.45
N ALA A 54 2.38 -14.05 11.99
CA ALA A 54 1.56 -13.52 10.94
C ALA A 54 2.35 -12.55 10.06
N ALA A 55 2.19 -12.69 8.75
CA ALA A 55 2.74 -11.77 7.77
C ALA A 55 1.62 -11.28 6.84
N PRO A 56 1.68 -10.05 6.34
CA PRO A 56 0.71 -9.56 5.36
C PRO A 56 0.78 -10.37 4.05
N GLU A 57 -0.33 -10.44 3.32
CA GLU A 57 -0.42 -11.09 2.01
C GLU A 57 0.63 -10.53 1.03
N HIS A 58 0.88 -9.22 1.10
CA HIS A 58 1.85 -8.50 0.29
C HIS A 58 2.47 -7.33 1.09
N PRO A 59 3.67 -6.85 0.71
CA PRO A 59 4.38 -5.80 1.45
C PRO A 59 3.81 -4.39 1.23
N TYR A 60 2.78 -4.24 0.39
CA TYR A 60 2.25 -2.94 0.00
C TYR A 60 1.05 -2.52 0.84
N VAL A 61 0.86 -1.19 0.98
CA VAL A 61 -0.28 -0.60 1.71
C VAL A 61 -1.64 -0.91 1.06
N SER A 62 -1.64 -1.27 -0.23
CA SER A 62 -2.85 -1.74 -0.93
C SER A 62 -2.50 -2.69 -2.08
N ARG A 63 -3.52 -3.43 -2.59
CA ARG A 63 -3.41 -4.28 -3.78
C ARG A 63 -2.98 -3.54 -5.05
N GLY A 64 -3.20 -2.21 -5.08
CA GLY A 64 -2.66 -1.36 -6.14
C GLY A 64 -1.15 -1.51 -6.28
N GLY A 65 -0.41 -1.55 -5.16
CA GLY A 65 1.03 -1.76 -5.18
C GLY A 65 1.45 -3.06 -5.86
N VAL A 66 0.72 -4.15 -5.62
CA VAL A 66 0.98 -5.43 -6.31
C VAL A 66 0.85 -5.28 -7.83
N LYS A 67 -0.20 -4.58 -8.28
CA LYS A 67 -0.46 -4.35 -9.72
C LYS A 67 0.65 -3.53 -10.36
N LEU A 68 1.04 -2.41 -9.74
CA LEU A 68 2.10 -1.57 -10.29
C LEU A 68 3.46 -2.27 -10.29
N ALA A 69 3.80 -2.98 -9.22
CA ALA A 69 5.05 -3.73 -9.17
C ALA A 69 5.13 -4.75 -10.32
N ALA A 70 4.06 -5.54 -10.52
CA ALA A 70 3.99 -6.49 -11.63
C ALA A 70 4.07 -5.80 -13.00
N ALA A 71 3.43 -4.64 -13.18
CA ALA A 71 3.49 -3.89 -14.43
C ALA A 71 4.89 -3.36 -14.73
N LEU A 72 5.57 -2.78 -13.74
CA LEU A 72 6.94 -2.28 -13.90
C LEU A 72 7.90 -3.42 -14.28
N ASP A 73 7.73 -4.59 -13.65
CA ASP A 73 8.55 -5.76 -13.96
C ASP A 73 8.24 -6.32 -15.36
N HIS A 74 6.95 -6.47 -15.69
CA HIS A 74 6.52 -7.02 -16.99
C HIS A 74 6.97 -6.15 -18.17
N PHE A 75 6.81 -4.83 -18.05
CA PHE A 75 7.19 -3.88 -19.11
C PHE A 75 8.64 -3.39 -19.00
N GLN A 76 9.41 -3.90 -18.03
CA GLN A 76 10.78 -3.50 -17.76
C GLN A 76 10.97 -1.99 -17.62
N LEU A 77 10.02 -1.33 -16.94
CA LEU A 77 10.03 0.11 -16.73
C LEU A 77 10.88 0.48 -15.52
N ASP A 78 11.98 1.20 -15.76
CA ASP A 78 12.82 1.74 -14.71
C ASP A 78 12.35 3.13 -14.29
N VAL A 79 12.09 3.30 -13.00
CA VAL A 79 11.68 4.56 -12.37
C VAL A 79 12.76 5.14 -11.45
N ALA A 80 13.92 4.48 -11.33
CA ALA A 80 14.99 4.93 -10.46
C ALA A 80 15.48 6.33 -10.85
N GLY A 81 15.63 7.22 -9.86
CA GLY A 81 16.04 8.60 -10.06
C GLY A 81 15.00 9.50 -10.76
N ARG A 82 13.85 8.97 -11.15
CA ARG A 82 12.81 9.71 -11.88
C ARG A 82 11.89 10.50 -10.96
N VAL A 83 11.25 11.51 -11.53
CA VAL A 83 10.11 12.20 -10.91
C VAL A 83 8.84 11.58 -11.45
N CYS A 84 8.02 11.06 -10.57
CA CYS A 84 6.81 10.31 -10.91
C CYS A 84 5.56 11.06 -10.44
N LEU A 85 4.45 10.81 -11.12
CA LEU A 85 3.14 11.34 -10.80
C LEU A 85 2.19 10.16 -10.55
N ASP A 86 1.59 10.11 -9.36
CA ASP A 86 0.57 9.13 -8.96
C ASP A 86 -0.77 9.88 -8.85
N VAL A 87 -1.64 9.71 -9.85
CA VAL A 87 -2.94 10.38 -9.93
C VAL A 87 -4.03 9.45 -9.40
N GLY A 88 -4.76 9.90 -8.38
CA GLY A 88 -5.69 9.06 -7.63
C GLY A 88 -4.92 8.18 -6.63
N ALA A 89 -3.96 8.77 -5.92
CA ALA A 89 -3.05 8.03 -5.06
C ALA A 89 -3.74 7.24 -3.93
N SER A 90 -4.89 7.73 -3.45
CA SER A 90 -5.68 7.10 -2.37
C SER A 90 -4.79 6.71 -1.19
N THR A 91 -4.72 5.43 -0.82
CA THR A 91 -3.85 4.94 0.27
C THR A 91 -2.35 4.94 -0.08
N GLY A 92 -1.98 5.18 -1.33
CA GLY A 92 -0.58 5.30 -1.75
C GLY A 92 0.07 3.99 -2.21
N GLY A 93 -0.72 3.03 -2.68
CA GLY A 93 -0.15 1.75 -3.15
C GLY A 93 0.84 1.92 -4.30
N PHE A 94 0.53 2.76 -5.28
CA PHE A 94 1.44 3.07 -6.39
C PHE A 94 2.61 3.92 -5.90
N THR A 95 2.34 4.96 -5.13
CA THR A 95 3.36 5.82 -4.50
C THR A 95 4.41 5.00 -3.76
N GLN A 96 3.99 4.00 -2.97
CA GLN A 96 4.91 3.14 -2.22
C GLN A 96 5.85 2.36 -3.16
N VAL A 97 5.32 1.77 -4.22
CA VAL A 97 6.11 1.01 -5.19
C VAL A 97 7.11 1.91 -5.90
N LEU A 98 6.68 3.09 -6.36
CA LEU A 98 7.55 4.05 -7.03
C LEU A 98 8.72 4.45 -6.15
N VAL A 99 8.47 4.76 -4.88
CA VAL A 99 9.53 5.08 -3.91
C VAL A 99 10.43 3.88 -3.64
N ALA A 100 9.86 2.68 -3.45
CA ALA A 100 10.63 1.46 -3.23
C ALA A 100 11.53 1.10 -4.42
N ARG A 101 11.13 1.48 -5.64
CA ARG A 101 11.91 1.31 -6.88
C ARG A 101 12.86 2.48 -7.15
N GLY A 102 13.09 3.36 -6.17
CA GLY A 102 14.10 4.41 -6.24
C GLY A 102 13.67 5.67 -7.00
N ALA A 103 12.39 5.94 -7.15
CA ALA A 103 11.93 7.22 -7.67
C ALA A 103 12.48 8.37 -6.82
N ARG A 104 13.06 9.39 -7.45
CA ARG A 104 13.61 10.56 -6.76
C ARG A 104 12.53 11.39 -6.08
N ARG A 105 11.35 11.50 -6.70
CA ARG A 105 10.19 12.25 -6.21
C ARG A 105 8.92 11.65 -6.74
N VAL A 106 7.92 11.51 -5.88
CA VAL A 106 6.56 11.10 -6.26
C VAL A 106 5.57 12.17 -5.84
N TYR A 107 4.85 12.74 -6.79
CA TYR A 107 3.71 13.60 -6.52
C TYR A 107 2.47 12.72 -6.42
N ALA A 108 1.98 12.52 -5.22
CA ALA A 108 0.79 11.73 -4.92
C ALA A 108 -0.43 12.67 -4.87
N ILE A 109 -1.24 12.63 -5.92
CA ILE A 109 -2.38 13.54 -6.11
C ILE A 109 -3.67 12.79 -5.84
N ASP A 110 -4.54 13.38 -5.01
CA ASP A 110 -5.87 12.84 -4.75
C ASP A 110 -6.89 13.95 -4.51
N VAL A 111 -8.14 13.71 -4.91
CA VAL A 111 -9.27 14.61 -4.64
C VAL A 111 -9.72 14.51 -3.17
N GLY A 112 -9.47 13.38 -2.53
CA GLY A 112 -9.71 13.15 -1.10
C GLY A 112 -8.67 13.81 -0.21
N SER A 113 -8.81 13.62 1.09
CA SER A 113 -7.84 14.06 2.08
C SER A 113 -7.63 13.04 3.19
N GLY A 114 -6.42 12.98 3.73
CA GLY A 114 -6.08 12.08 4.84
C GLY A 114 -6.07 10.60 4.46
N GLN A 115 -6.12 10.25 3.17
CA GLN A 115 -6.19 8.85 2.72
C GLN A 115 -4.83 8.18 2.66
N LEU A 116 -3.77 8.95 2.43
CA LEU A 116 -2.43 8.40 2.32
C LEU A 116 -2.05 7.65 3.60
N HIS A 117 -1.56 6.42 3.46
CA HIS A 117 -1.20 5.56 4.58
C HIS A 117 -0.14 6.21 5.48
N ALA A 118 -0.24 6.00 6.78
CA ALA A 118 0.63 6.64 7.78
C ALA A 118 2.13 6.42 7.49
N SER A 119 2.53 5.23 7.04
CA SER A 119 3.92 4.90 6.71
C SER A 119 4.49 5.68 5.52
N LEU A 120 3.66 6.34 4.74
CA LEU A 120 4.06 7.13 3.56
C LEU A 120 4.05 8.63 3.83
N ARG A 121 3.36 9.05 4.90
CA ARG A 121 3.29 10.47 5.26
C ARG A 121 4.63 10.98 5.75
N GLY A 122 4.96 12.22 5.39
CA GLY A 122 6.20 12.88 5.84
C GLY A 122 7.49 12.36 5.20
N ARG A 123 7.42 11.40 4.29
CA ARG A 123 8.61 10.95 3.57
C ARG A 123 9.10 12.03 2.61
N PRO A 124 10.42 12.34 2.60
CA PRO A 124 10.96 13.44 1.78
C PRO A 124 10.79 13.20 0.27
N GLU A 125 10.68 11.93 -0.17
CA GLU A 125 10.48 11.59 -1.58
C GLU A 125 9.04 11.81 -2.03
N ILE A 126 8.07 11.96 -1.11
CA ILE A 126 6.65 12.05 -1.42
C ILE A 126 6.14 13.48 -1.23
N ALA A 127 5.53 14.01 -2.27
CA ALA A 127 4.75 15.24 -2.20
C ALA A 127 3.27 14.90 -2.28
N ALA A 128 2.59 14.83 -1.13
CA ALA A 128 1.16 14.60 -1.09
C ALA A 128 0.41 15.90 -1.50
N MET A 129 -0.45 15.78 -2.50
CA MET A 129 -1.30 16.86 -3.03
C MET A 129 -2.76 16.43 -2.88
N GLU A 130 -3.28 16.57 -1.67
CA GLU A 130 -4.66 16.24 -1.34
C GLU A 130 -5.61 17.35 -1.76
N LYS A 131 -6.93 17.04 -1.84
CA LYS A 131 -7.98 17.97 -2.29
C LYS A 131 -7.65 18.61 -3.64
N THR A 132 -6.96 17.86 -4.49
CA THR A 132 -6.47 18.36 -5.78
C THR A 132 -7.15 17.60 -6.91
N ASP A 133 -7.94 18.34 -7.68
CA ASP A 133 -8.49 17.83 -8.94
C ASP A 133 -7.50 18.12 -10.08
N THR A 134 -7.12 17.07 -10.77
CA THR A 134 -6.19 17.14 -11.91
C THR A 134 -6.76 17.91 -13.10
N GLN A 135 -8.10 17.94 -13.25
CA GLN A 135 -8.75 18.69 -14.34
C GLN A 135 -8.70 20.20 -14.10
N THR A 136 -8.83 20.63 -12.83
CA THR A 136 -8.91 22.06 -12.49
C THR A 136 -7.52 22.69 -12.25
N ARG A 137 -6.50 21.90 -11.88
CA ARG A 137 -5.15 22.39 -11.53
C ARG A 137 -4.04 21.95 -12.48
N CYS A 138 -4.34 21.67 -13.75
CA CYS A 138 -3.32 21.38 -14.79
C CYS A 138 -2.13 22.35 -14.81
N ARG A 139 -2.32 23.62 -14.41
CA ARG A 139 -1.21 24.61 -14.36
C ARG A 139 -0.19 24.35 -13.24
N ALA A 140 -0.61 23.85 -12.08
CA ALA A 140 0.32 23.49 -10.98
C ALA A 140 1.07 22.18 -11.31
N ILE A 141 0.34 21.23 -11.92
CA ILE A 141 0.89 19.95 -12.39
C ILE A 141 1.85 20.19 -13.55
N SER A 142 1.54 21.10 -14.49
CA SER A 142 2.44 21.42 -15.61
C SER A 142 3.70 22.16 -15.16
N ARG A 143 3.69 22.86 -14.02
CA ARG A 143 4.93 23.38 -13.40
C ARG A 143 5.77 22.27 -12.81
N ALA A 144 5.18 21.31 -12.11
CA ALA A 144 5.85 20.10 -11.63
C ALA A 144 6.28 19.20 -12.80
N ALA A 145 5.43 19.07 -13.85
CA ALA A 145 5.70 18.31 -15.05
C ALA A 145 6.67 18.98 -16.04
N ARG A 146 6.86 20.31 -16.02
CA ARG A 146 7.93 20.95 -16.79
C ARG A 146 9.32 20.52 -16.32
N PHE A 147 9.47 20.12 -15.07
CA PHE A 147 10.65 19.40 -14.62
C PHE A 147 10.70 17.96 -15.15
N CYS A 148 9.55 17.37 -15.49
CA CYS A 148 9.41 16.01 -16.03
C CYS A 148 9.58 15.97 -17.57
N HIS A 149 9.35 17.05 -18.31
CA HIS A 149 9.28 17.09 -19.77
C HIS A 149 10.59 16.75 -20.51
N ARG A 150 11.71 16.61 -19.81
CA ARG A 150 12.95 16.19 -20.46
C ARG A 150 13.27 14.70 -20.31
N ARG A 151 12.55 13.90 -19.49
CA ARG A 151 12.93 12.48 -19.27
C ARG A 151 11.85 11.46 -18.91
N CYS A 152 10.57 11.80 -18.73
CA CYS A 152 9.55 10.75 -18.47
C CYS A 152 8.12 11.17 -18.77
N GLN A 153 7.51 10.43 -19.67
CA GLN A 153 6.05 10.30 -19.78
C GLN A 153 5.67 8.91 -19.31
N LEU A 154 5.10 8.79 -18.12
CA LEU A 154 4.31 7.65 -17.71
C LEU A 154 2.94 8.21 -17.30
N HIS A 155 2.02 8.19 -18.25
CA HIS A 155 0.61 8.40 -18.00
C HIS A 155 -0.01 7.04 -17.79
N PHE A 156 -0.49 6.78 -16.57
CA PHE A 156 -1.44 5.71 -16.32
C PHE A 156 -2.77 6.38 -15.96
N ALA A 157 -3.75 6.22 -16.82
CA ALA A 157 -5.14 6.56 -16.55
C ALA A 157 -5.79 5.43 -15.75
#